data_838ab447624585a0ef0a787a19495149
#
_entry.id   838ab447624585a0ef0a787a19495149
#
_cell.length_a   1.000
_cell.length_b   1.000
_cell.length_c   1.000
_cell.angle_alpha   90.00
_cell.angle_beta   90.00
_cell.angle_gamma   90.00
#
_symmetry.space_group_name_H-M   'P 1'
#
loop_
_entity.id
_entity.type
_entity.pdbx_description
1 polymer ?
#
loop_
_entity_poly.entity_id
_entity_poly.type
_entity_poly.pdbx_seq_one_letter_code
_entity_poly.pdbx_strand_id
1 'polypeptide(L)'
;MATNPVITMKTTAGTITAELYPEVAPITVNNFISLINKGFYNGLIFHRVINGFMIQGGDPDGIGTGGPGYHIRGEFAQNGYENKLKHTAGVLSMARSMMPNSAGSQFFIMHKDAPHLDGAYAAFGKVTEGQDVVDAIATVATDAGDRPVEPQMIIEVTVDTFGVDYPEPEKCN
;
A
#
# COMPACT_ATOMS: atom_id res chain seq x y z
N MET A 1 4.58 13.09 21.96
CA MET A 1 4.08 12.75 20.62
C MET A 1 4.46 11.32 20.28
N ALA A 2 3.49 10.55 19.81
CA ALA A 2 3.78 9.20 19.38
C ALA A 2 4.61 9.22 18.10
N THR A 3 5.60 8.33 18.04
CA THR A 3 6.38 8.14 16.83
C THR A 3 5.55 7.34 15.83
N ASN A 4 5.52 7.78 14.57
CA ASN A 4 4.77 7.07 13.54
C ASN A 4 5.33 5.67 13.31
N PRO A 5 4.46 4.68 13.02
CA PRO A 5 4.93 3.32 12.72
C PRO A 5 5.82 3.29 11.48
N VAL A 6 6.81 2.42 11.51
CA VAL A 6 7.72 2.21 10.38
C VAL A 6 7.64 0.76 9.94
N ILE A 7 7.40 0.55 8.65
CA ILE A 7 7.40 -0.80 8.09
C ILE A 7 8.74 -1.09 7.40
N THR A 8 9.11 -2.37 7.41
CA THR A 8 10.22 -2.90 6.64
C THR A 8 9.68 -3.99 5.73
N MET A 9 9.76 -3.78 4.44
CA MET A 9 9.25 -4.69 3.42
C MET A 9 10.44 -5.29 2.67
N LYS A 10 10.68 -6.56 2.88
CA LYS A 10 11.72 -7.30 2.16
C LYS A 10 11.13 -7.87 0.89
N THR A 11 11.72 -7.54 -0.25
CA THR A 11 11.27 -8.01 -1.56
C THR A 11 12.40 -8.73 -2.28
N THR A 12 12.06 -9.41 -3.36
CA THR A 12 13.06 -10.06 -4.22
C THR A 12 13.99 -9.07 -4.91
N ALA A 13 13.63 -7.78 -4.95
CA ALA A 13 14.47 -6.72 -5.55
C ALA A 13 15.26 -5.93 -4.50
N GLY A 14 14.99 -6.13 -3.21
CA GLY A 14 15.64 -5.42 -2.11
C GLY A 14 14.66 -5.03 -1.02
N THR A 15 15.11 -4.22 -0.08
CA THR A 15 14.32 -3.81 1.08
C THR A 15 13.79 -2.40 0.92
N ILE A 16 12.50 -2.21 1.24
CA ILE A 16 11.82 -0.93 1.25
C ILE A 16 11.44 -0.61 2.70
N THR A 17 11.78 0.58 3.17
CA THR A 17 11.38 1.08 4.49
C THR A 17 10.44 2.26 4.29
N ALA A 18 9.34 2.29 5.03
CA ALA A 18 8.34 3.34 4.89
C ALA A 18 7.75 3.73 6.24
N GLU A 19 7.38 4.98 6.36
CA GLU A 19 6.68 5.52 7.52
C GLU A 19 5.18 5.57 7.22
N LEU A 20 4.35 5.14 8.18
CA LEU A 20 2.90 5.22 8.07
C LEU A 20 2.39 6.45 8.83
N TYR A 21 1.28 7.03 8.38
CA TYR A 21 0.72 8.26 8.94
C TYR A 21 -0.67 8.02 9.54
N PRO A 22 -0.77 7.55 10.82
CA PRO A 22 -2.07 7.26 11.44
C PRO A 22 -2.97 8.48 11.55
N GLU A 23 -2.39 9.68 11.67
CA GLU A 23 -3.15 10.93 11.75
C GLU A 23 -3.79 11.32 10.42
N VAL A 24 -3.22 10.84 9.30
CA VAL A 24 -3.74 11.11 7.96
C VAL A 24 -4.85 10.15 7.60
N ALA A 25 -4.67 8.86 7.88
CA ALA A 25 -5.62 7.80 7.51
C ALA A 25 -5.64 6.71 8.59
N PRO A 26 -6.30 6.95 9.73
CA PRO A 26 -6.23 6.05 10.88
C PRO A 26 -6.78 4.65 10.62
N ILE A 27 -7.92 4.53 9.96
CA ILE A 27 -8.51 3.21 9.65
C ILE A 27 -7.61 2.44 8.68
N THR A 28 -7.10 3.12 7.68
CA THR A 28 -6.19 2.53 6.68
C THR A 28 -4.91 2.02 7.34
N VAL A 29 -4.31 2.82 8.22
CA VAL A 29 -3.08 2.43 8.93
C VAL A 29 -3.36 1.27 9.88
N ASN A 30 -4.46 1.30 10.64
CA ASN A 30 -4.86 0.19 11.51
C ASN A 30 -5.00 -1.10 10.71
N ASN A 31 -5.64 -1.03 9.54
CA ASN A 31 -5.83 -2.17 8.66
C ASN A 31 -4.49 -2.72 8.15
N PHE A 32 -3.62 -1.84 7.67
CA PHE A 32 -2.33 -2.25 7.12
C PHE A 32 -1.47 -2.93 8.19
N ILE A 33 -1.39 -2.34 9.39
CA ILE A 33 -0.66 -2.93 10.53
C ILE A 33 -1.25 -4.28 10.92
N SER A 34 -2.57 -4.38 11.00
CA SER A 34 -3.26 -5.64 11.33
C SER A 34 -2.87 -6.75 10.35
N LEU A 35 -2.90 -6.45 9.05
CA LEU A 35 -2.54 -7.43 8.02
C LEU A 35 -1.07 -7.81 8.09
N ILE A 36 -0.18 -6.86 8.36
CA ILE A 36 1.25 -7.13 8.55
C ILE A 36 1.46 -8.09 9.73
N ASN A 37 0.83 -7.81 10.86
CA ASN A 37 0.97 -8.64 12.07
C ASN A 37 0.45 -10.06 11.88
N LYS A 38 -0.49 -10.26 10.97
CA LYS A 38 -1.02 -11.58 10.61
C LYS A 38 -0.17 -12.31 9.57
N GLY A 39 0.89 -11.68 9.07
CA GLY A 39 1.70 -12.26 8.00
C GLY A 39 1.00 -12.29 6.65
N PHE A 40 -0.07 -11.52 6.49
CA PHE A 40 -0.93 -11.56 5.29
C PHE A 40 -0.17 -11.26 4.00
N TYR A 41 0.75 -10.30 4.05
CA TYR A 41 1.48 -9.86 2.85
C TYR A 41 2.67 -10.74 2.49
N ASN A 42 3.10 -11.62 3.38
CA ASN A 42 4.28 -12.45 3.15
C ASN A 42 4.01 -13.44 2.00
N GLY A 43 4.89 -13.46 1.01
CA GLY A 43 4.76 -14.33 -0.15
C GLY A 43 3.88 -13.80 -1.27
N LEU A 44 3.28 -12.63 -1.11
CA LEU A 44 2.45 -12.02 -2.16
C LEU A 44 3.32 -11.31 -3.20
N ILE A 45 2.76 -11.10 -4.40
CA ILE A 45 3.48 -10.48 -5.51
C ILE A 45 2.98 -9.08 -5.80
N PHE A 46 3.82 -8.28 -6.48
CA PHE A 46 3.36 -7.06 -7.13
C PHE A 46 2.77 -7.47 -8.48
N HIS A 47 1.48 -7.64 -8.52
CA HIS A 47 0.79 -8.20 -9.69
C HIS A 47 0.53 -7.17 -10.81
N ARG A 48 0.68 -5.88 -10.50
CA ARG A 48 0.48 -4.79 -11.46
C ARG A 48 1.56 -3.74 -11.26
N VAL A 49 2.33 -3.49 -12.29
CA VAL A 49 3.46 -2.56 -12.24
C VAL A 49 3.41 -1.68 -13.48
N ILE A 50 3.43 -0.36 -13.29
CA ILE A 50 3.42 0.58 -14.40
C ILE A 50 4.58 1.55 -14.22
N ASN A 51 5.56 1.46 -15.11
CA ASN A 51 6.72 2.34 -15.13
C ASN A 51 6.26 3.80 -15.28
N GLY A 52 6.78 4.68 -14.45
CA GLY A 52 6.38 6.08 -14.43
C GLY A 52 5.10 6.36 -13.65
N PHE A 53 4.52 5.35 -13.01
CA PHE A 53 3.29 5.48 -12.24
C PHE A 53 3.40 4.84 -10.85
N MET A 54 3.21 3.53 -10.74
CA MET A 54 3.17 2.86 -9.43
C MET A 54 3.48 1.37 -9.52
N ILE A 55 3.70 0.75 -8.35
CA ILE A 55 3.73 -0.71 -8.20
C ILE A 55 2.62 -1.10 -7.24
N GLN A 56 1.83 -2.11 -7.59
CA GLN A 56 0.65 -2.53 -6.85
C GLN A 56 0.74 -4.00 -6.44
N GLY A 57 0.43 -4.26 -5.17
CA GLY A 57 0.45 -5.62 -4.63
C GLY A 57 -0.57 -5.78 -3.52
N GLY A 58 -0.45 -6.87 -2.74
CA GLY A 58 -1.31 -7.13 -1.60
C GLY A 58 -2.56 -7.93 -1.90
N ASP A 59 -2.68 -8.49 -3.10
CA ASP A 59 -3.77 -9.38 -3.46
C ASP A 59 -3.34 -10.84 -3.21
N PRO A 60 -4.01 -11.57 -2.29
CA PRO A 60 -3.65 -12.97 -2.02
C PRO A 60 -3.82 -13.88 -3.23
N ASP A 61 -4.68 -13.50 -4.19
CA ASP A 61 -4.90 -14.26 -5.41
C ASP A 61 -3.99 -13.80 -6.56
N GLY A 62 -3.35 -12.62 -6.41
CA GLY A 62 -2.41 -12.10 -7.39
C GLY A 62 -3.03 -11.69 -8.73
N ILE A 63 -4.32 -11.41 -8.80
CA ILE A 63 -5.05 -11.12 -10.04
C ILE A 63 -5.77 -9.77 -10.03
N GLY A 64 -5.74 -9.05 -8.93
CA GLY A 64 -6.36 -7.72 -8.82
C GLY A 64 -7.74 -7.70 -8.19
N THR A 65 -8.33 -8.86 -7.89
CA THR A 65 -9.69 -8.96 -7.34
C THR A 65 -9.75 -9.55 -5.93
N GLY A 66 -8.65 -10.04 -5.41
CA GLY A 66 -8.61 -10.65 -4.07
C GLY A 66 -8.43 -9.64 -2.96
N GLY A 67 -8.67 -10.08 -1.74
CA GLY A 67 -8.54 -9.25 -0.55
C GLY A 67 -8.62 -10.07 0.71
N PRO A 68 -8.73 -9.41 1.87
CA PRO A 68 -8.69 -10.08 3.19
C PRO A 68 -10.04 -10.62 3.64
N GLY A 69 -11.08 -10.54 2.82
CA GLY A 69 -12.42 -10.97 3.16
C GLY A 69 -13.32 -9.88 3.74
N TYR A 70 -12.86 -8.65 3.72
CA TYR A 70 -13.62 -7.48 4.19
C TYR A 70 -13.14 -6.24 3.46
N HIS A 71 -13.87 -5.13 3.63
CA HIS A 71 -13.47 -3.81 3.12
C HIS A 71 -13.37 -2.82 4.26
N ILE A 72 -12.69 -1.71 4.01
CA ILE A 72 -12.58 -0.58 4.94
C ILE A 72 -13.10 0.69 4.29
N ARG A 73 -13.46 1.66 5.14
CA ARG A 73 -13.91 2.97 4.68
C ARG A 73 -12.79 3.68 3.94
N GLY A 74 -13.10 4.32 2.84
CA GLY A 74 -12.15 5.09 2.04
C GLY A 74 -11.86 6.45 2.67
N GLU A 75 -10.63 6.64 3.13
CA GLU A 75 -10.19 7.86 3.81
C GLU A 75 -9.58 8.84 2.82
N PHE A 76 -10.42 9.40 1.95
CA PHE A 76 -10.01 10.36 0.93
C PHE A 76 -11.10 11.40 0.68
N ALA A 77 -10.72 12.56 0.12
CA ALA A 77 -11.58 13.74 0.01
C ALA A 77 -12.88 13.48 -0.75
N GLN A 78 -12.85 12.75 -1.85
CA GLN A 78 -14.05 12.44 -2.64
C GLN A 78 -15.06 11.58 -1.87
N ASN A 79 -14.63 10.94 -0.78
CA ASN A 79 -15.49 10.14 0.10
C ASN A 79 -15.84 10.88 1.40
N GLY A 80 -15.64 12.20 1.43
CA GLY A 80 -15.99 13.03 2.56
C GLY A 80 -14.99 13.00 3.72
N TYR A 81 -13.79 12.46 3.50
CA TYR A 81 -12.75 12.40 4.53
C TYR A 81 -11.56 13.26 4.11
N GLU A 82 -11.16 14.21 4.96
CA GLU A 82 -10.03 15.08 4.65
C GLU A 82 -8.72 14.29 4.70
N ASN A 83 -8.04 14.18 3.57
CA ASN A 83 -6.73 13.55 3.45
C ASN A 83 -5.88 14.43 2.53
N LYS A 84 -4.92 15.12 3.11
CA LYS A 84 -4.09 16.11 2.40
C LYS A 84 -2.79 15.53 1.85
N LEU A 85 -2.52 14.25 2.06
CA LEU A 85 -1.30 13.63 1.57
C LEU A 85 -1.35 13.50 0.05
N LYS A 86 -0.39 14.12 -0.62
CA LYS A 86 -0.30 14.09 -2.08
C LYS A 86 0.37 12.81 -2.58
N HIS A 87 -0.06 12.34 -3.75
CA HIS A 87 0.51 11.14 -4.37
C HIS A 87 1.82 11.49 -5.11
N THR A 88 2.85 11.75 -4.33
CA THR A 88 4.20 11.98 -4.83
C THR A 88 4.99 10.66 -4.82
N ALA A 89 6.16 10.65 -5.48
CA ALA A 89 7.00 9.45 -5.51
C ALA A 89 7.25 8.92 -4.09
N GLY A 90 7.07 7.61 -3.90
CA GLY A 90 7.25 6.94 -2.62
C GLY A 90 6.02 6.85 -1.72
N VAL A 91 4.94 7.54 -2.04
CA VAL A 91 3.72 7.49 -1.21
C VAL A 91 3.04 6.13 -1.34
N LEU A 92 2.59 5.58 -0.19
CA LEU A 92 1.78 4.39 -0.13
C LEU A 92 0.30 4.78 -0.08
N SER A 93 -0.52 4.12 -0.89
CA SER A 93 -1.95 4.40 -1.00
C SER A 93 -2.72 3.11 -1.20
N MET A 94 -4.01 3.09 -0.83
CA MET A 94 -4.83 1.88 -0.97
C MET A 94 -5.46 1.80 -2.35
N ALA A 95 -5.30 0.65 -2.98
CA ALA A 95 -6.06 0.31 -4.18
C ALA A 95 -7.50 -0.02 -3.81
N ARG A 96 -8.42 0.25 -4.70
CA ARG A 96 -9.85 -0.03 -4.51
C ARG A 96 -10.54 -0.22 -5.86
N SER A 97 -11.75 -0.75 -5.82
CA SER A 97 -12.62 -0.74 -7.00
C SER A 97 -13.24 0.66 -7.18
N MET A 98 -14.21 0.80 -8.07
CA MET A 98 -14.92 2.07 -8.27
C MET A 98 -15.71 2.49 -7.03
N MET A 99 -16.10 1.55 -6.18
CA MET A 99 -16.82 1.82 -4.93
C MET A 99 -15.89 2.48 -3.92
N PRO A 100 -16.28 3.57 -3.26
CA PRO A 100 -15.37 4.30 -2.37
C PRO A 100 -14.96 3.54 -1.11
N ASN A 101 -15.80 2.62 -0.61
CA ASN A 101 -15.49 1.84 0.59
C ASN A 101 -15.17 0.38 0.24
N SER A 102 -14.34 0.18 -0.78
CA SER A 102 -14.01 -1.14 -1.31
C SER A 102 -12.54 -1.55 -1.12
N ALA A 103 -11.75 -0.72 -0.47
CA ALA A 103 -10.36 -1.09 -0.17
C ALA A 103 -10.32 -2.25 0.83
N GLY A 104 -9.35 -3.13 0.67
CA GLY A 104 -9.15 -4.27 1.58
C GLY A 104 -7.68 -4.42 1.92
N SER A 105 -6.93 -5.17 1.11
CA SER A 105 -5.51 -5.40 1.34
C SER A 105 -4.61 -4.87 0.23
N GLN A 106 -5.13 -4.66 -0.97
CA GLN A 106 -4.29 -4.19 -2.07
C GLN A 106 -3.85 -2.76 -1.86
N PHE A 107 -2.58 -2.52 -2.10
CA PHE A 107 -1.97 -1.20 -1.97
C PHE A 107 -1.04 -0.95 -3.16
N PHE A 108 -0.69 0.32 -3.35
CA PHE A 108 0.32 0.66 -4.34
C PHE A 108 1.33 1.65 -3.75
N ILE A 109 2.54 1.62 -4.28
CA ILE A 109 3.62 2.53 -3.92
C ILE A 109 3.92 3.35 -5.17
N MET A 110 3.95 4.67 -5.02
CA MET A 110 4.16 5.57 -6.16
C MET A 110 5.59 5.49 -6.66
N HIS A 111 5.74 5.27 -7.96
CA HIS A 111 7.03 5.39 -8.65
C HIS A 111 7.32 6.84 -9.01
N LYS A 112 6.31 7.54 -9.52
CA LYS A 112 6.39 8.96 -9.86
C LYS A 112 5.16 9.69 -9.33
N ASP A 113 5.20 11.02 -9.34
CA ASP A 113 4.07 11.84 -8.90
C ASP A 113 2.84 11.60 -9.77
N ALA A 114 1.68 11.50 -9.13
CA ALA A 114 0.40 11.29 -9.82
C ALA A 114 -0.67 12.17 -9.17
N PRO A 115 -0.65 13.48 -9.42
CA PRO A 115 -1.59 14.40 -8.77
C PRO A 115 -3.06 14.11 -9.08
N HIS A 116 -3.36 13.42 -10.17
CA HIS A 116 -4.74 13.02 -10.50
C HIS A 116 -5.33 12.01 -9.51
N LEU A 117 -4.52 11.38 -8.66
CA LEU A 117 -4.99 10.47 -7.60
C LEU A 117 -5.33 11.21 -6.31
N ASP A 118 -4.85 12.44 -6.15
CA ASP A 118 -5.07 13.20 -4.91
C ASP A 118 -6.56 13.40 -4.67
N GLY A 119 -7.01 13.11 -3.46
CA GLY A 119 -8.41 13.21 -3.10
C GLY A 119 -9.28 12.05 -3.55
N ALA A 120 -8.76 11.11 -4.34
CA ALA A 120 -9.51 9.97 -4.88
C ALA A 120 -9.10 8.62 -4.28
N TYR A 121 -7.97 8.58 -3.58
CA TYR A 121 -7.42 7.36 -2.96
C TYR A 121 -6.87 7.67 -1.58
N ALA A 122 -6.88 6.67 -0.70
CA ALA A 122 -6.45 6.81 0.69
C ALA A 122 -4.93 6.64 0.80
N ALA A 123 -4.19 7.73 0.60
CA ALA A 123 -2.76 7.77 0.85
C ALA A 123 -2.51 7.71 2.36
N PHE A 124 -1.54 6.91 2.81
CA PHE A 124 -1.36 6.65 4.25
C PHE A 124 0.08 6.51 4.72
N GLY A 125 1.05 6.62 3.84
CA GLY A 125 2.45 6.49 4.22
C GLY A 125 3.39 6.92 3.10
N LYS A 126 4.69 6.84 3.39
CA LYS A 126 5.71 7.22 2.41
C LYS A 126 7.00 6.46 2.65
N VAL A 127 7.63 6.04 1.56
CA VAL A 127 8.95 5.39 1.58
C VAL A 127 10.00 6.38 2.12
N THR A 128 10.77 5.91 3.09
CA THR A 128 11.89 6.68 3.68
C THR A 128 13.23 6.16 3.20
N GLU A 129 13.33 4.85 2.91
CA GLU A 129 14.51 4.22 2.34
C GLU A 129 14.08 3.14 1.36
N GLY A 130 14.82 2.98 0.27
CA GLY A 130 14.54 1.93 -0.72
C GLY A 130 13.71 2.42 -1.90
N GLN A 131 13.67 3.72 -2.17
CA GLN A 131 13.01 4.22 -3.39
C GLN A 131 13.64 3.62 -4.64
N ASP A 132 14.94 3.35 -4.62
CA ASP A 132 15.64 2.67 -5.71
C ASP A 132 15.10 1.24 -5.93
N VAL A 133 14.63 0.57 -4.88
CA VAL A 133 13.99 -0.74 -4.98
C VAL A 133 12.62 -0.61 -5.65
N VAL A 134 11.84 0.41 -5.28
CA VAL A 134 10.56 0.72 -5.95
C VAL A 134 10.81 0.99 -7.43
N ASP A 135 11.82 1.79 -7.75
CA ASP A 135 12.19 2.09 -9.13
C ASP A 135 12.59 0.83 -9.90
N ALA A 136 13.35 -0.07 -9.26
CA ALA A 136 13.76 -1.33 -9.87
C ALA A 136 12.55 -2.22 -10.20
N ILE A 137 11.60 -2.33 -9.28
CA ILE A 137 10.37 -3.11 -9.52
C ILE A 137 9.53 -2.45 -10.62
N ALA A 138 9.41 -1.13 -10.59
CA ALA A 138 8.58 -0.37 -11.55
C ALA A 138 9.09 -0.49 -12.99
N THR A 139 10.36 -0.81 -13.20
CA THR A 139 10.99 -0.85 -14.52
C THR A 139 11.22 -2.25 -15.06
N VAL A 140 10.76 -3.30 -14.37
CA VAL A 140 10.87 -4.68 -14.88
C VAL A 140 9.98 -4.87 -16.11
N ALA A 141 10.33 -5.87 -16.94
CA ALA A 141 9.51 -6.24 -18.08
C ALA A 141 8.13 -6.73 -17.61
N THR A 142 7.08 -6.24 -18.26
CA THR A 142 5.70 -6.62 -17.96
C THR A 142 5.01 -7.16 -19.20
N ASP A 143 3.93 -7.92 -18.99
CA ASP A 143 3.07 -8.39 -20.07
C ASP A 143 2.00 -7.35 -20.42
N ALA A 144 1.05 -7.70 -21.28
CA ALA A 144 0.00 -6.79 -21.74
C ALA A 144 -0.94 -6.33 -20.61
N GLY A 145 -0.98 -7.04 -19.48
CA GLY A 145 -1.80 -6.70 -18.32
C GLY A 145 -1.02 -5.97 -17.22
N ASP A 146 0.16 -5.44 -17.54
CA ASP A 146 1.04 -4.75 -16.57
C ASP A 146 1.55 -5.67 -15.46
N ARG A 147 1.54 -6.97 -15.67
CA ARG A 147 2.05 -7.95 -14.73
C ARG A 147 3.52 -8.24 -15.02
N PRO A 148 4.40 -8.17 -14.02
CA PRO A 148 5.80 -8.52 -14.22
C PRO A 148 5.96 -9.92 -14.83
N VAL A 149 6.77 -10.03 -15.89
CA VAL A 149 7.06 -11.31 -16.54
C VAL A 149 7.77 -12.24 -15.55
N GLU A 150 8.73 -11.70 -14.80
CA GLU A 150 9.34 -12.41 -13.67
C GLU A 150 8.67 -11.93 -12.39
N PRO A 151 8.13 -12.85 -11.56
CA PRO A 151 7.43 -12.45 -10.34
C PRO A 151 8.28 -11.57 -9.43
N GLN A 152 7.72 -10.45 -9.00
CA GLN A 152 8.30 -9.57 -7.98
C GLN A 152 7.55 -9.85 -6.69
N MET A 153 8.23 -10.44 -5.70
CA MET A 153 7.59 -10.99 -4.51
C MET A 153 7.93 -10.18 -3.27
N ILE A 154 6.94 -10.02 -2.41
CA ILE A 154 7.13 -9.57 -1.03
C ILE A 154 7.53 -10.79 -0.21
N ILE A 155 8.74 -10.82 0.30
CA ILE A 155 9.24 -11.94 1.10
C ILE A 155 8.65 -11.86 2.50
N GLU A 156 8.75 -10.69 3.14
CA GLU A 156 8.25 -10.45 4.48
C GLU A 156 8.03 -8.97 4.71
N VAL A 157 6.97 -8.63 5.44
CA VAL A 157 6.75 -7.27 5.94
C VAL A 157 6.65 -7.30 7.45
N THR A 158 7.37 -6.42 8.11
CA THR A 158 7.30 -6.21 9.55
C THR A 158 6.99 -4.75 9.85
N VAL A 159 6.48 -4.48 11.05
CA VAL A 159 6.18 -3.12 11.49
C VAL A 159 6.72 -2.89 12.89
N ASP A 160 7.34 -1.73 13.08
CA ASP A 160 7.72 -1.23 14.42
C ASP A 160 6.73 -0.12 14.78
N THR A 161 5.93 -0.36 15.81
CA THR A 161 4.94 0.58 16.30
C THR A 161 5.44 1.41 17.48
N PHE A 162 6.70 1.19 17.89
CA PHE A 162 7.34 1.94 18.99
C PHE A 162 6.52 1.91 20.28
N GLY A 163 5.91 0.75 20.58
CA GLY A 163 5.16 0.54 21.82
C GLY A 163 3.72 1.06 21.79
N VAL A 164 3.25 1.57 20.66
CA VAL A 164 1.86 2.01 20.49
C VAL A 164 1.01 0.85 20.00
N ASP A 165 -0.15 0.63 20.62
CA ASP A 165 -1.11 -0.37 20.17
C ASP A 165 -2.03 0.23 19.10
N TYR A 166 -2.14 -0.47 17.97
CA TYR A 166 -3.05 -0.10 16.89
C TYR A 166 -4.17 -1.14 16.84
N PRO A 167 -5.44 -0.72 17.02
CA PRO A 167 -6.55 -1.67 17.05
C PRO A 167 -6.85 -2.26 15.66
N GLU A 168 -7.63 -3.33 15.64
CA GLU A 168 -8.20 -3.82 14.40
C GLU A 168 -9.00 -2.70 13.72
N PRO A 169 -9.00 -2.63 12.38
CA PRO A 169 -9.71 -1.56 11.68
C PRO A 169 -11.22 -1.75 11.77
N GLU A 170 -11.94 -0.63 11.68
CA GLU A 170 -13.37 -0.69 11.38
C GLU A 170 -13.56 -1.27 10.00
N LYS A 171 -14.51 -2.19 9.85
CA LYS A 171 -14.77 -2.90 8.59
C LYS A 171 -16.13 -2.50 8.03
N CYS A 172 -16.16 -2.37 6.70
CA CYS A 172 -17.38 -2.18 5.93
C CYS A 172 -17.64 -3.45 5.12
N ASN A 173 -18.87 -3.88 5.04
CA ASN A 173 -19.22 -5.04 4.21
C ASN A 173 -20.29 -4.66 3.20
#